data_f0e3388a600bcc658e8ebae2cc303f7b
#
_entry.id   f0e3388a600bcc658e8ebae2cc303f7b
#
_cell.length_a   1.000
_cell.length_b   1.000
_cell.length_c   1.000
_cell.angle_alpha   90.00
_cell.angle_beta   90.00
_cell.angle_gamma   90.00
#
_symmetry.space_group_name_H-M   'P 1'
#
loop_
_entity.id
_entity.type
_entity.pdbx_description
1 polymer ?
#
loop_
_entity_poly.entity_id
_entity_poly.type
_entity_poly.pdbx_seq_one_letter_code
_entity_poly.pdbx_strand_id
1 'polypeptide(L)'
;MKVNSGSLPQPLNIQNVTLESPINGKALLDTELKKLADDVYHESASSELSQTYTKPLTMTSSQIDITKTVDDYMHELAVATGELYLPGGSVPKAVEKMLSPYDSLLSDINRQNPSLANKNWGIAINQSGALEATGTITDFEKEFLGEKLNDSEELVSTITDFKSNFLKYIVPENRGYGSYDVTVDNFSGVFDFREMLESSRSDADFKKTWEYETNWLKLTDNILSQLKRNAQSF
;
A
#
# COMPACT_ATOMS: atom_id res chain seq x y z
N MET A 1 9.61 3.36 -53.25
CA MET A 1 9.82 3.88 -51.87
C MET A 1 11.17 3.41 -51.40
N LYS A 2 12.11 4.33 -51.23
CA LYS A 2 13.51 4.01 -50.77
C LYS A 2 13.50 4.02 -49.23
N VAL A 3 13.90 2.92 -48.63
CA VAL A 3 14.12 2.80 -47.20
C VAL A 3 15.55 3.26 -46.90
N ASN A 4 15.67 4.30 -46.05
CA ASN A 4 16.93 4.86 -45.62
C ASN A 4 17.44 4.07 -44.40
N SER A 5 18.56 3.39 -44.56
CA SER A 5 19.24 2.66 -43.48
C SER A 5 20.06 3.66 -42.64
N GLY A 6 19.61 3.92 -41.43
CA GLY A 6 20.36 4.70 -40.44
C GLY A 6 21.51 3.91 -39.83
N SER A 7 22.69 4.53 -39.89
CA SER A 7 23.96 4.01 -39.39
C SER A 7 24.00 3.83 -37.89
N LEU A 8 24.58 2.69 -37.49
CA LEU A 8 24.90 2.34 -36.09
C LEU A 8 26.03 3.23 -35.54
N PRO A 9 26.02 3.62 -34.29
CA PRO A 9 27.12 4.35 -33.67
C PRO A 9 28.35 3.43 -33.48
N GLN A 10 29.51 3.97 -33.77
CA GLN A 10 30.82 3.33 -33.66
C GLN A 10 31.23 3.13 -32.19
N PRO A 11 31.96 2.05 -31.84
CA PRO A 11 32.46 1.84 -30.49
C PRO A 11 33.59 2.81 -30.15
N LEU A 12 33.55 3.35 -28.95
CA LEU A 12 34.57 4.20 -28.34
C LEU A 12 35.90 3.45 -28.19
N ASN A 13 36.95 3.98 -28.84
CA ASN A 13 38.31 3.47 -28.79
C ASN A 13 38.96 3.90 -27.47
N ILE A 14 39.10 2.98 -26.51
CA ILE A 14 39.85 3.20 -25.27
C ILE A 14 41.35 3.01 -25.60
N GLN A 15 42.03 4.11 -25.81
CA GLN A 15 43.51 4.10 -25.90
C GLN A 15 44.10 3.93 -24.50
N ASN A 16 45.08 3.02 -24.44
CA ASN A 16 45.89 2.66 -23.27
C ASN A 16 46.47 3.89 -22.57
N VAL A 17 46.07 4.11 -21.32
CA VAL A 17 46.76 5.00 -20.40
C VAL A 17 47.83 4.20 -19.67
N THR A 18 49.05 4.45 -20.00
CA THR A 18 50.25 3.91 -19.35
C THR A 18 50.34 4.54 -17.92
N LEU A 19 50.30 3.70 -16.90
CA LEU A 19 50.52 4.12 -15.53
C LEU A 19 52.01 4.32 -15.31
N GLU A 20 52.46 5.59 -15.27
CA GLU A 20 53.76 5.94 -14.72
C GLU A 20 53.67 6.25 -13.25
N SER A 21 54.38 5.45 -12.47
CA SER A 21 55.03 5.65 -11.16
C SER A 21 54.28 6.32 -9.99
N PRO A 22 54.50 5.84 -8.74
CA PRO A 22 53.72 6.23 -7.58
C PRO A 22 54.23 7.54 -6.98
N ILE A 23 53.52 8.63 -7.23
CA ILE A 23 53.68 9.89 -6.51
C ILE A 23 52.69 9.93 -5.38
N ASN A 24 53.20 9.84 -4.15
CA ASN A 24 52.64 10.21 -2.85
C ASN A 24 51.13 10.54 -2.83
N GLY A 25 50.26 9.55 -3.08
CA GLY A 25 48.81 9.72 -3.07
C GLY A 25 48.20 10.07 -1.68
N LYS A 26 48.97 9.93 -0.60
CA LYS A 26 48.47 10.20 0.74
C LYS A 26 48.42 11.71 1.09
N ALA A 27 49.35 12.50 0.56
CA ALA A 27 49.37 13.95 0.82
C ALA A 27 48.34 14.72 -0.01
N LEU A 28 48.02 14.22 -1.23
CA LEU A 28 46.98 14.81 -2.09
C LEU A 28 45.59 14.50 -1.56
N LEU A 29 45.36 13.27 -1.07
CA LEU A 29 44.08 12.86 -0.50
C LEU A 29 43.75 13.66 0.78
N ASP A 30 44.71 13.90 1.64
CA ASP A 30 44.51 14.68 2.87
C ASP A 30 44.24 16.17 2.56
N THR A 31 44.77 16.71 1.48
CA THR A 31 44.52 18.10 1.08
C THR A 31 43.16 18.28 0.43
N GLU A 32 42.73 17.31 -0.36
CA GLU A 32 41.39 17.29 -0.98
C GLU A 32 40.28 17.04 0.04
N LEU A 33 40.51 16.10 1.00
CA LEU A 33 39.59 15.86 2.10
C LEU A 33 39.47 17.07 3.04
N LYS A 34 40.57 17.80 3.24
CA LYS A 34 40.53 19.02 4.06
C LYS A 34 39.78 20.15 3.35
N LYS A 35 39.93 20.31 2.02
CA LYS A 35 39.15 21.25 1.23
C LYS A 35 37.66 20.90 1.24
N LEU A 36 37.33 19.61 1.14
CA LEU A 36 35.94 19.14 1.19
C LEU A 36 35.31 19.39 2.58
N ALA A 37 36.10 19.19 3.65
CA ALA A 37 35.64 19.47 5.00
C ALA A 37 35.45 20.97 5.24
N ASP A 38 36.35 21.82 4.72
CA ASP A 38 36.23 23.28 4.81
C ASP A 38 35.08 23.83 3.98
N ASP A 39 34.69 23.16 2.89
CA ASP A 39 33.53 23.54 2.05
C ASP A 39 32.18 23.11 2.67
N VAL A 40 32.19 22.05 3.45
CA VAL A 40 30.99 21.56 4.19
C VAL A 40 30.79 22.31 5.51
N TYR A 41 31.88 22.75 6.17
CA TYR A 41 31.87 23.56 7.37
C TYR A 41 32.21 25.01 7.07
N HIS A 42 31.34 25.71 6.34
CA HIS A 42 31.40 27.16 6.33
C HIS A 42 30.98 27.68 7.71
N GLU A 43 31.95 28.06 8.50
CA GLU A 43 31.78 28.90 9.66
C GLU A 43 31.38 30.31 9.18
N SER A 44 30.19 30.42 8.59
CA SER A 44 29.53 31.69 8.39
C SER A 44 29.00 32.13 9.74
N ALA A 45 29.75 33.00 10.39
CA ALA A 45 29.22 33.82 11.45
C ALA A 45 28.16 34.77 10.88
N SER A 46 27.01 34.24 10.53
CA SER A 46 25.79 34.99 10.38
C SER A 46 24.91 34.64 11.56
N SER A 47 24.59 35.65 12.35
CA SER A 47 23.59 35.62 13.41
C SER A 47 22.20 35.36 12.79
N GLU A 48 21.98 34.17 12.27
CA GLU A 48 20.64 33.68 12.04
C GLU A 48 20.12 33.18 13.39
N LEU A 49 19.09 33.90 13.84
CA LEU A 49 18.25 33.49 14.95
C LEU A 49 17.93 32.01 14.78
N SER A 50 18.50 31.19 15.68
CA SER A 50 18.17 29.77 15.73
C SER A 50 16.66 29.65 15.84
N GLN A 51 16.02 29.26 14.75
CA GLN A 51 14.61 28.87 14.77
C GLN A 51 14.54 27.62 15.66
N THR A 52 14.17 27.83 16.90
CA THR A 52 13.86 26.75 17.81
C THR A 52 12.64 26.03 17.22
N TYR A 53 12.86 24.85 16.64
CA TYR A 53 11.77 23.97 16.22
C TYR A 53 11.01 23.55 17.48
N THR A 54 9.84 24.19 17.70
CA THR A 54 8.97 23.92 18.86
C THR A 54 8.02 22.74 18.62
N LYS A 55 8.11 22.07 17.47
CA LYS A 55 7.36 20.84 17.23
C LYS A 55 8.23 19.64 17.56
N PRO A 56 7.75 18.68 18.38
CA PRO A 56 8.50 17.46 18.63
C PRO A 56 8.68 16.72 17.29
N LEU A 57 9.93 16.52 16.91
CA LEU A 57 10.28 15.68 15.78
C LEU A 57 10.09 14.24 16.24
N THR A 58 9.01 13.61 15.85
CA THR A 58 8.82 12.17 16.08
C THR A 58 9.68 11.44 15.04
N MET A 59 10.87 11.06 15.43
CA MET A 59 11.69 10.15 14.65
C MET A 59 11.16 8.73 14.88
N THR A 60 10.45 8.19 13.92
CA THR A 60 10.13 6.76 13.88
C THR A 60 11.38 6.05 13.36
N SER A 61 12.22 5.54 14.26
CA SER A 61 13.29 4.63 13.86
C SER A 61 12.63 3.27 13.55
N SER A 62 12.45 2.93 12.28
CA SER A 62 12.22 1.56 11.89
C SER A 62 13.46 0.76 12.28
N GLN A 63 13.33 -0.18 13.21
CA GLN A 63 14.44 -1.08 13.54
C GLN A 63 14.75 -1.92 12.30
N ILE A 64 15.85 -1.61 11.65
CA ILE A 64 16.40 -2.48 10.61
C ILE A 64 16.97 -3.69 11.36
N ASP A 65 16.41 -4.85 11.10
CA ASP A 65 16.96 -6.10 11.60
C ASP A 65 18.28 -6.39 10.85
N ILE A 66 19.41 -6.05 11.50
CA ILE A 66 20.74 -6.22 10.91
C ILE A 66 21.14 -7.70 10.71
N THR A 67 20.33 -8.65 11.19
CA THR A 67 20.54 -10.08 10.95
C THR A 67 20.03 -10.56 9.60
N LYS A 68 19.15 -9.78 8.93
CA LYS A 68 18.58 -10.09 7.62
C LYS A 68 19.43 -9.53 6.49
N THR A 69 19.59 -10.33 5.45
CA THR A 69 20.25 -9.89 4.20
C THR A 69 19.30 -9.03 3.35
N VAL A 70 19.85 -8.32 2.36
CA VAL A 70 19.03 -7.59 1.37
C VAL A 70 18.11 -8.56 0.62
N ASP A 71 18.59 -9.76 0.31
CA ASP A 71 17.82 -10.80 -0.38
C ASP A 71 16.62 -11.25 0.47
N ASP A 72 16.79 -11.39 1.79
CA ASP A 72 15.69 -11.71 2.70
C ASP A 72 14.60 -10.63 2.69
N TYR A 73 15.00 -9.34 2.73
CA TYR A 73 14.06 -8.23 2.63
C TYR A 73 13.32 -8.18 1.29
N MET A 74 14.04 -8.41 0.19
CA MET A 74 13.43 -8.44 -1.14
C MET A 74 12.46 -9.61 -1.29
N HIS A 75 12.80 -10.76 -0.72
CA HIS A 75 11.91 -11.91 -0.70
C HIS A 75 10.63 -11.62 0.12
N GLU A 76 10.76 -11.08 1.33
CA GLU A 76 9.61 -10.70 2.17
C GLU A 76 8.70 -9.69 1.46
N LEU A 77 9.29 -8.69 0.80
CA LEU A 77 8.54 -7.70 0.03
C LEU A 77 7.80 -8.33 -1.15
N ALA A 78 8.46 -9.21 -1.90
CA ALA A 78 7.84 -9.89 -3.02
C ALA A 78 6.66 -10.78 -2.57
N VAL A 79 6.83 -11.51 -1.46
CA VAL A 79 5.75 -12.31 -0.85
C VAL A 79 4.61 -11.41 -0.39
N ALA A 80 4.91 -10.33 0.33
CA ALA A 80 3.89 -9.39 0.83
C ALA A 80 3.10 -8.76 -0.33
N THR A 81 3.77 -8.29 -1.37
CA THR A 81 3.13 -7.73 -2.57
C THR A 81 2.23 -8.76 -3.26
N GLY A 82 2.71 -10.01 -3.38
CA GLY A 82 1.93 -11.11 -3.96
C GLY A 82 0.66 -11.40 -3.17
N GLU A 83 0.76 -11.49 -1.86
CA GLU A 83 -0.35 -11.80 -0.96
C GLU A 83 -1.38 -10.66 -0.86
N LEU A 84 -0.93 -9.40 -0.97
CA LEU A 84 -1.80 -8.23 -0.91
C LEU A 84 -2.54 -7.94 -2.22
N TYR A 85 -1.86 -8.09 -3.38
CA TYR A 85 -2.35 -7.47 -4.62
C TYR A 85 -2.48 -8.41 -5.82
N LEU A 86 -1.80 -9.57 -5.82
CA LEU A 86 -1.81 -10.44 -7.00
C LEU A 86 -2.92 -11.50 -6.94
N PRO A 87 -3.44 -11.94 -8.10
CA PRO A 87 -4.41 -13.02 -8.15
C PRO A 87 -3.84 -14.28 -7.48
N GLY A 88 -4.63 -14.87 -6.61
CA GLY A 88 -4.20 -16.02 -5.82
C GLY A 88 -3.55 -15.68 -4.47
N GLY A 89 -3.27 -14.42 -4.18
CA GLY A 89 -2.87 -13.96 -2.85
C GLY A 89 -3.99 -14.04 -1.82
N SER A 90 -3.63 -14.00 -0.55
CA SER A 90 -4.59 -14.18 0.55
C SER A 90 -5.66 -13.08 0.59
N VAL A 91 -5.27 -11.82 0.32
CA VAL A 91 -6.19 -10.68 0.34
C VAL A 91 -7.16 -10.72 -0.86
N PRO A 92 -6.72 -10.87 -2.12
CA PRO A 92 -7.63 -11.04 -3.25
C PRO A 92 -8.56 -12.25 -3.12
N LYS A 93 -8.06 -13.37 -2.59
CA LYS A 93 -8.90 -14.56 -2.33
C LYS A 93 -9.97 -14.32 -1.27
N ALA A 94 -9.68 -13.55 -0.23
CA ALA A 94 -10.67 -13.19 0.77
C ALA A 94 -11.79 -12.35 0.12
N VAL A 95 -11.43 -11.35 -0.71
CA VAL A 95 -12.41 -10.51 -1.42
C VAL A 95 -13.27 -11.33 -2.39
N GLU A 96 -12.65 -12.26 -3.13
CA GLU A 96 -13.38 -13.17 -4.03
C GLU A 96 -14.45 -13.98 -3.28
N LYS A 97 -14.11 -14.50 -2.11
CA LYS A 97 -15.04 -15.25 -1.27
C LYS A 97 -16.15 -14.40 -0.65
N MET A 98 -15.93 -13.09 -0.47
CA MET A 98 -16.95 -12.19 0.08
C MET A 98 -18.10 -11.94 -0.90
N LEU A 99 -17.91 -12.07 -2.22
CA LEU A 99 -18.91 -11.65 -3.22
C LEU A 99 -20.24 -12.42 -3.08
N SER A 100 -20.19 -13.74 -2.95
CA SER A 100 -21.41 -14.57 -2.86
C SER A 100 -22.24 -14.26 -1.61
N PRO A 101 -21.68 -14.27 -0.37
CA PRO A 101 -22.45 -13.91 0.82
C PRO A 101 -22.92 -12.46 0.79
N TYR A 102 -22.13 -11.53 0.21
CA TYR A 102 -22.52 -10.15 0.05
C TYR A 102 -23.72 -9.98 -0.89
N ASP A 103 -23.76 -10.68 -2.04
CA ASP A 103 -24.88 -10.62 -2.97
C ASP A 103 -26.15 -11.20 -2.36
N SER A 104 -26.04 -12.27 -1.62
CA SER A 104 -27.15 -12.86 -0.86
C SER A 104 -27.69 -11.87 0.18
N LEU A 105 -26.82 -11.24 0.93
CA LEU A 105 -27.17 -10.22 1.92
C LEU A 105 -27.86 -9.02 1.29
N LEU A 106 -27.31 -8.47 0.19
CA LEU A 106 -27.94 -7.36 -0.54
C LEU A 106 -29.34 -7.69 -1.02
N SER A 107 -29.53 -8.91 -1.54
CA SER A 107 -30.84 -9.38 -1.98
C SER A 107 -31.86 -9.41 -0.83
N ASP A 108 -31.42 -9.85 0.34
CA ASP A 108 -32.27 -9.88 1.54
C ASP A 108 -32.58 -8.49 2.10
N ILE A 109 -31.57 -7.60 2.14
CA ILE A 109 -31.76 -6.21 2.54
C ILE A 109 -32.74 -5.50 1.62
N ASN A 110 -32.56 -5.65 0.28
CA ASN A 110 -33.44 -5.02 -0.71
C ASN A 110 -34.87 -5.51 -0.64
N ARG A 111 -35.08 -6.77 -0.25
CA ARG A 111 -36.44 -7.33 -0.05
C ARG A 111 -37.09 -6.80 1.21
N GLN A 112 -36.34 -6.64 2.31
CA GLN A 112 -36.88 -6.22 3.60
C GLN A 112 -36.95 -4.69 3.73
N ASN A 113 -36.00 -3.96 3.18
CA ASN A 113 -35.93 -2.50 3.22
C ASN A 113 -35.44 -1.92 1.89
N PRO A 114 -36.31 -1.83 0.86
CA PRO A 114 -35.95 -1.32 -0.46
C PRO A 114 -35.39 0.11 -0.47
N SER A 115 -35.70 0.90 0.57
CA SER A 115 -35.21 2.29 0.68
C SER A 115 -33.70 2.36 0.85
N LEU A 116 -33.05 1.31 1.35
CA LEU A 116 -31.60 1.24 1.55
C LEU A 116 -30.81 1.03 0.26
N ALA A 117 -31.45 0.53 -0.79
CA ALA A 117 -30.79 0.28 -2.08
C ALA A 117 -30.13 1.53 -2.68
N ASN A 118 -30.75 2.71 -2.49
CA ASN A 118 -30.29 3.98 -3.04
C ASN A 118 -29.58 4.86 -2.01
N LYS A 119 -29.35 4.37 -0.80
CA LYS A 119 -28.64 5.13 0.24
C LYS A 119 -27.14 4.88 0.19
N ASN A 120 -26.40 5.92 0.55
CA ASN A 120 -24.95 5.83 0.69
C ASN A 120 -24.60 5.29 2.08
N TRP A 121 -24.32 3.99 2.13
CA TRP A 121 -23.82 3.29 3.30
C TRP A 121 -22.68 2.36 2.93
N GLY A 122 -21.82 2.06 3.86
CA GLY A 122 -20.64 1.21 3.70
C GLY A 122 -20.59 0.11 4.74
N ILE A 123 -19.59 -0.73 4.68
CA ILE A 123 -19.33 -1.84 5.61
C ILE A 123 -17.91 -1.68 6.17
N ALA A 124 -17.82 -1.59 7.49
CA ALA A 124 -16.56 -1.64 8.22
C ALA A 124 -16.53 -2.81 9.19
N ILE A 125 -15.33 -3.22 9.63
CA ILE A 125 -15.13 -4.20 10.69
C ILE A 125 -14.51 -3.50 11.90
N ASN A 126 -15.15 -3.58 13.05
CA ASN A 126 -14.66 -2.96 14.27
C ASN A 126 -13.52 -3.76 14.95
N GLN A 127 -13.07 -3.28 16.10
CA GLN A 127 -11.99 -3.94 16.86
C GLN A 127 -12.40 -5.31 17.40
N SER A 128 -13.69 -5.49 17.76
CA SER A 128 -14.21 -6.76 18.26
C SER A 128 -14.42 -7.82 17.16
N GLY A 129 -14.30 -7.44 15.88
CA GLY A 129 -14.55 -8.31 14.74
C GLY A 129 -16.00 -8.29 14.25
N ALA A 130 -16.86 -7.47 14.84
CA ALA A 130 -18.22 -7.29 14.34
C ALA A 130 -18.25 -6.32 13.15
N LEU A 131 -19.18 -6.57 12.23
CA LEU A 131 -19.41 -5.69 11.08
C LEU A 131 -20.36 -4.56 11.47
N GLU A 132 -20.06 -3.37 10.96
CA GLU A 132 -20.82 -2.16 11.23
C GLU A 132 -21.19 -1.47 9.91
N ALA A 133 -22.40 -0.94 9.85
CA ALA A 133 -22.82 -0.09 8.73
C ALA A 133 -22.34 1.35 8.96
N THR A 134 -21.68 1.90 7.97
CA THR A 134 -21.18 3.28 7.96
C THR A 134 -21.97 4.15 6.99
N GLY A 135 -21.67 5.45 6.92
CA GLY A 135 -22.26 6.37 5.94
C GLY A 135 -23.45 7.19 6.47
N THR A 136 -24.15 7.83 5.51
CA THR A 136 -25.22 8.80 5.83
C THR A 136 -26.59 8.11 5.87
N ILE A 137 -26.81 7.35 6.93
CA ILE A 137 -28.07 6.62 7.21
C ILE A 137 -28.49 6.87 8.65
N THR A 138 -29.77 6.62 8.96
CA THR A 138 -30.31 6.80 10.31
C THR A 138 -29.79 5.73 11.27
N ASP A 139 -29.85 6.00 12.58
CA ASP A 139 -29.40 5.05 13.59
C ASP A 139 -30.19 3.74 13.54
N PHE A 140 -31.50 3.80 13.28
CA PHE A 140 -32.34 2.62 13.08
C PHE A 140 -31.86 1.78 11.87
N GLU A 141 -31.48 2.44 10.77
CA GLU A 141 -30.94 1.74 9.59
C GLU A 141 -29.57 1.14 9.85
N LYS A 142 -28.72 1.82 10.65
CA LYS A 142 -27.44 1.27 11.08
C LYS A 142 -27.61 0.01 11.92
N GLU A 143 -28.54 0.04 12.87
CA GLU A 143 -28.86 -1.10 13.72
C GLU A 143 -29.37 -2.28 12.88
N PHE A 144 -30.36 -2.03 12.00
CA PHE A 144 -30.90 -3.04 11.08
C PHE A 144 -29.79 -3.65 10.20
N LEU A 145 -28.96 -2.82 9.58
CA LEU A 145 -27.87 -3.30 8.74
C LEU A 145 -26.81 -4.04 9.56
N GLY A 146 -26.47 -3.55 10.75
CA GLY A 146 -25.53 -4.20 11.66
C GLY A 146 -25.98 -5.61 12.05
N GLU A 147 -27.27 -5.80 12.37
CA GLU A 147 -27.84 -7.13 12.63
C GLU A 147 -27.69 -8.03 11.39
N LYS A 148 -28.11 -7.56 10.22
CA LYS A 148 -28.06 -8.33 8.97
C LYS A 148 -26.63 -8.69 8.54
N LEU A 149 -25.68 -7.78 8.70
CA LEU A 149 -24.26 -8.00 8.40
C LEU A 149 -23.69 -9.10 9.30
N ASN A 150 -24.00 -9.08 10.59
CA ASN A 150 -23.47 -10.04 11.56
C ASN A 150 -24.22 -11.38 11.56
N ASP A 151 -25.43 -11.46 11.02
CA ASP A 151 -26.14 -12.72 10.77
C ASP A 151 -25.47 -13.57 9.67
N SER A 152 -24.65 -12.94 8.81
CA SER A 152 -23.88 -13.63 7.77
C SER A 152 -22.51 -14.08 8.29
N GLU A 153 -22.46 -15.24 8.93
CA GLU A 153 -21.21 -15.81 9.47
C GLU A 153 -20.09 -15.90 8.41
N GLU A 154 -20.45 -16.25 7.17
CA GLU A 154 -19.50 -16.38 6.07
C GLU A 154 -18.90 -15.00 5.69
N LEU A 155 -19.71 -13.94 5.64
CA LEU A 155 -19.23 -12.59 5.36
C LEU A 155 -18.34 -12.08 6.51
N VAL A 156 -18.74 -12.26 7.75
CA VAL A 156 -17.92 -11.90 8.93
C VAL A 156 -16.57 -12.61 8.89
N SER A 157 -16.58 -13.92 8.63
CA SER A 157 -15.36 -14.74 8.56
C SER A 157 -14.42 -14.26 7.44
N THR A 158 -14.95 -14.05 6.25
CA THR A 158 -14.11 -13.64 5.10
C THR A 158 -13.57 -12.21 5.24
N ILE A 159 -14.31 -11.28 5.84
CA ILE A 159 -13.81 -9.93 6.17
C ILE A 159 -12.75 -10.01 7.28
N THR A 160 -12.91 -10.89 8.25
CA THR A 160 -11.91 -11.13 9.30
C THR A 160 -10.62 -11.72 8.70
N ASP A 161 -10.73 -12.64 7.76
CA ASP A 161 -9.58 -13.19 7.02
C ASP A 161 -8.86 -12.10 6.25
N PHE A 162 -9.60 -11.22 5.56
CA PHE A 162 -9.02 -10.05 4.89
C PHE A 162 -8.24 -9.19 5.87
N LYS A 163 -8.86 -8.77 6.98
CA LYS A 163 -8.22 -7.94 8.02
C LYS A 163 -6.92 -8.55 8.51
N SER A 164 -6.97 -9.83 8.86
CA SER A 164 -5.82 -10.55 9.42
C SER A 164 -4.67 -10.66 8.42
N ASN A 165 -4.98 -11.03 7.17
CA ASN A 165 -3.99 -11.14 6.10
C ASN A 165 -3.44 -9.77 5.68
N PHE A 166 -4.31 -8.77 5.58
CA PHE A 166 -3.87 -7.41 5.23
C PHE A 166 -2.89 -6.87 6.26
N LEU A 167 -3.23 -6.93 7.56
CA LEU A 167 -2.36 -6.46 8.64
C LEU A 167 -1.03 -7.23 8.70
N LYS A 168 -1.04 -8.53 8.38
CA LYS A 168 0.17 -9.34 8.33
C LYS A 168 1.13 -8.90 7.23
N TYR A 169 0.63 -8.61 6.04
CA TYR A 169 1.47 -8.39 4.87
C TYR A 169 1.74 -6.91 4.56
N ILE A 170 0.95 -5.97 5.10
CA ILE A 170 1.20 -4.54 4.89
C ILE A 170 2.49 -4.05 5.58
N VAL A 171 2.91 -4.69 6.69
CA VAL A 171 4.13 -4.30 7.42
C VAL A 171 5.40 -4.48 6.60
N PRO A 172 5.67 -5.63 5.94
CA PRO A 172 6.81 -5.77 5.02
C PRO A 172 6.73 -4.82 3.82
N GLU A 173 5.54 -4.60 3.27
CA GLU A 173 5.31 -3.74 2.12
C GLU A 173 5.57 -2.27 2.45
N ASN A 174 5.21 -1.81 3.65
CA ASN A 174 5.43 -0.44 4.13
C ASN A 174 6.91 -0.08 4.36
N ARG A 175 7.85 -1.02 4.34
CA ARG A 175 9.29 -0.74 4.48
C ARG A 175 9.92 -0.04 3.29
N GLY A 176 9.18 0.12 2.19
CA GLY A 176 9.64 0.78 0.96
C GLY A 176 9.22 2.25 0.89
N TYR A 177 8.38 2.57 -0.07
CA TYR A 177 7.92 3.93 -0.34
C TYR A 177 6.41 4.05 -0.06
N GLY A 178 6.02 5.03 0.74
CA GLY A 178 4.62 5.33 0.98
C GLY A 178 3.99 4.48 2.09
N SER A 179 4.60 4.51 3.25
CA SER A 179 4.10 3.84 4.45
C SER A 179 2.74 4.39 4.86
N TYR A 180 1.75 3.53 4.90
CA TYR A 180 0.44 3.85 5.45
C TYR A 180 0.34 3.29 6.87
N ASP A 181 -0.08 4.14 7.82
CA ASP A 181 -0.35 3.68 9.18
C ASP A 181 -1.67 2.91 9.22
N VAL A 182 -1.58 1.59 9.08
CA VAL A 182 -2.73 0.69 9.22
C VAL A 182 -2.45 -0.28 10.35
N THR A 183 -3.24 -0.16 11.41
CA THR A 183 -3.14 -0.96 12.63
C THR A 183 -4.47 -1.61 12.96
N VAL A 184 -4.49 -2.49 13.96
CA VAL A 184 -5.73 -3.08 14.46
C VAL A 184 -6.70 -2.01 14.94
N ASP A 185 -6.18 -0.90 15.51
CA ASP A 185 -6.99 0.14 16.14
C ASP A 185 -7.68 1.05 15.13
N ASN A 186 -7.01 1.38 14.00
CA ASN A 186 -7.57 2.28 12.99
C ASN A 186 -8.20 1.57 11.79
N PHE A 187 -8.10 0.24 11.71
CA PHE A 187 -8.52 -0.55 10.55
C PHE A 187 -9.97 -0.29 10.13
N SER A 188 -10.88 -0.11 11.10
CA SER A 188 -12.31 0.17 10.84
C SER A 188 -12.55 1.47 10.07
N GLY A 189 -11.64 2.43 10.21
CA GLY A 189 -11.71 3.71 9.49
C GLY A 189 -11.02 3.70 8.13
N VAL A 190 -10.27 2.64 7.81
CA VAL A 190 -9.47 2.59 6.57
C VAL A 190 -10.26 2.04 5.41
N PHE A 191 -10.96 0.92 5.61
CA PHE A 191 -11.62 0.20 4.52
C PHE A 191 -13.15 0.23 4.62
N ASP A 192 -13.78 0.59 3.51
CA ASP A 192 -15.19 0.33 3.20
C ASP A 192 -15.27 -0.91 2.30
N PHE A 193 -15.72 -2.02 2.86
CA PHE A 193 -15.82 -3.29 2.13
C PHE A 193 -16.93 -3.28 1.08
N ARG A 194 -18.00 -2.50 1.26
CA ARG A 194 -19.02 -2.34 0.23
C ARG A 194 -18.44 -1.65 -1.00
N GLU A 195 -17.76 -0.50 -0.82
CA GLU A 195 -17.08 0.20 -1.91
C GLU A 195 -16.08 -0.74 -2.61
N MET A 196 -15.31 -1.50 -1.82
CA MET A 196 -14.33 -2.45 -2.35
C MET A 196 -14.98 -3.52 -3.22
N LEU A 197 -16.04 -4.18 -2.74
CA LEU A 197 -16.73 -5.25 -3.43
C LEU A 197 -17.44 -4.75 -4.70
N GLU A 198 -18.12 -3.61 -4.62
CA GLU A 198 -18.86 -3.06 -5.77
C GLU A 198 -17.91 -2.55 -6.87
N SER A 199 -16.82 -1.88 -6.50
CA SER A 199 -15.87 -1.32 -7.48
C SER A 199 -14.96 -2.36 -8.13
N SER A 200 -14.68 -3.47 -7.45
CA SER A 200 -13.77 -4.51 -7.94
C SER A 200 -14.44 -5.63 -8.72
N ARG A 201 -15.73 -5.57 -8.97
CA ARG A 201 -16.41 -6.60 -9.78
C ARG A 201 -15.81 -6.72 -11.17
N SER A 202 -15.64 -7.97 -11.61
CA SER A 202 -15.25 -8.28 -12.97
C SER A 202 -16.36 -7.92 -13.95
N ASP A 203 -15.97 -7.28 -15.05
CA ASP A 203 -16.82 -7.23 -16.23
C ASP A 203 -16.75 -8.55 -17.02
N ALA A 204 -17.61 -8.68 -18.02
CA ALA A 204 -17.73 -9.92 -18.80
C ALA A 204 -16.43 -10.32 -19.51
N ASP A 205 -15.64 -9.33 -19.98
CA ASP A 205 -14.41 -9.59 -20.72
C ASP A 205 -13.28 -10.05 -19.77
N PHE A 206 -13.18 -9.41 -18.60
CA PHE A 206 -12.22 -9.80 -17.58
C PHE A 206 -12.51 -11.21 -17.06
N LYS A 207 -13.77 -11.48 -16.72
CA LYS A 207 -14.22 -12.79 -16.24
C LYS A 207 -13.96 -13.91 -17.26
N LYS A 208 -14.19 -13.63 -18.55
CA LYS A 208 -13.91 -14.59 -19.62
C LYS A 208 -12.42 -14.92 -19.76
N THR A 209 -11.55 -13.96 -19.45
CA THR A 209 -10.10 -14.12 -19.60
C THR A 209 -9.46 -14.76 -18.38
N TRP A 210 -9.88 -14.37 -17.18
CA TRP A 210 -9.21 -14.70 -15.93
C TRP A 210 -10.00 -15.64 -15.02
N GLU A 211 -11.28 -15.87 -15.32
CA GLU A 211 -12.20 -16.75 -14.54
C GLU A 211 -12.42 -16.30 -13.08
N TYR A 212 -12.13 -15.03 -12.72
CA TYR A 212 -12.38 -14.45 -11.42
C TYR A 212 -13.63 -13.58 -11.42
N GLU A 213 -14.44 -13.66 -10.36
CA GLU A 213 -15.58 -12.74 -10.12
C GLU A 213 -15.07 -11.33 -9.73
N THR A 214 -13.86 -11.26 -9.17
CA THR A 214 -13.19 -10.03 -8.78
C THR A 214 -12.12 -9.65 -9.80
N ASN A 215 -12.19 -8.41 -10.30
CA ASN A 215 -11.12 -7.83 -11.09
C ASN A 215 -10.00 -7.35 -10.12
N TRP A 216 -8.95 -8.13 -10.00
CA TRP A 216 -7.86 -7.88 -9.07
C TRP A 216 -7.09 -6.58 -9.35
N LEU A 217 -7.08 -6.05 -10.59
CA LEU A 217 -6.52 -4.73 -10.91
C LEU A 217 -7.37 -3.62 -10.29
N LYS A 218 -8.70 -3.66 -10.48
CA LYS A 218 -9.62 -2.72 -9.86
C LYS A 218 -9.60 -2.82 -8.33
N LEU A 219 -9.45 -4.05 -7.80
CA LEU A 219 -9.31 -4.28 -6.36
C LEU A 219 -8.05 -3.61 -5.81
N THR A 220 -6.91 -3.79 -6.47
CA THR A 220 -5.65 -3.14 -6.09
C THR A 220 -5.79 -1.62 -6.11
N ASP A 221 -6.36 -1.06 -7.17
CA ASP A 221 -6.60 0.39 -7.28
C ASP A 221 -7.54 0.90 -6.18
N ASN A 222 -8.58 0.14 -5.83
CA ASN A 222 -9.49 0.50 -4.74
C ASN A 222 -8.78 0.46 -3.38
N ILE A 223 -8.04 -0.60 -3.07
CA ILE A 223 -7.27 -0.72 -1.82
C ILE A 223 -6.32 0.48 -1.69
N LEU A 224 -5.51 0.76 -2.71
CA LEU A 224 -4.57 1.88 -2.68
C LEU A 224 -5.27 3.24 -2.55
N SER A 225 -6.42 3.42 -3.20
CA SER A 225 -7.22 4.63 -3.09
C SER A 225 -7.79 4.84 -1.69
N GLN A 226 -8.28 3.77 -1.06
CA GLN A 226 -8.79 3.82 0.31
C GLN A 226 -7.65 4.09 1.31
N LEU A 227 -6.50 3.44 1.15
CA LEU A 227 -5.30 3.72 1.96
C LEU A 227 -4.90 5.19 1.85
N LYS A 228 -4.77 5.71 0.64
CA LYS A 228 -4.40 7.11 0.40
C LYS A 228 -5.40 8.11 0.99
N ARG A 229 -6.67 7.77 1.00
CA ARG A 229 -7.74 8.64 1.49
C ARG A 229 -7.90 8.61 3.00
N ASN A 230 -7.76 7.42 3.60
CA ASN A 230 -8.21 7.14 4.97
C ASN A 230 -7.07 6.78 5.93
N ALA A 231 -5.92 6.32 5.45
CA ALA A 231 -4.76 6.04 6.28
C ALA A 231 -3.79 7.23 6.30
N GLN A 232 -3.14 7.48 7.44
CA GLN A 232 -2.08 8.48 7.51
C GLN A 232 -0.83 7.93 6.82
N SER A 233 -0.18 8.77 6.00
CA SER A 233 1.16 8.46 5.48
C SER A 233 2.22 9.02 6.43
N PHE A 234 3.28 8.25 6.66
CA PHE A 234 4.47 8.69 7.42
C PHE A 234 5.40 9.56 6.57
#